data_cb2d8e572aac577a89fe0242ff046ad2
#
_entry.id   cb2d8e572aac577a89fe0242ff046ad2
#
_cell.length_a   1.000
_cell.length_b   1.000
_cell.length_c   1.000
_cell.angle_alpha   90.00
_cell.angle_beta   90.00
_cell.angle_gamma   90.00
#
_symmetry.space_group_name_H-M   'P 1'
#
loop_
_entity.id
_entity.type
_entity.pdbx_description
1 polymer ?
#
loop_
_entity_poly.entity_id
_entity_poly.type
_entity_poly.pdbx_seq_one_letter_code
_entity_poly.pdbx_strand_id
1 'polypeptide(L)'
;MENTETRKIPSNLPEVEFVDTDTEALVNKLIAGYEEITGRTLYPADPVRAFILWLASVIVQERVGINESAKQNLPRYAEGSNLDSLSEIFHNTYRLEPTTASTTLGFYITTTLTEDYIITDELEVTVDGYINFITTGYLIFKAGENYAEVSAVCTQAGTAGNGFLPGQVDKLVSDEFLYFKEVSNTTKTAGGSEEESDTALYNRMRESEESRTTAGPRGSYAYHAKSVSSRISDVSAESPTPGVADIRIMLYNGELPDKELIDRVQEYLSADDIRPMTDKVTVAAPTTVQFDVNIKYYIATDKAASTKEIKQAVELAVENYILWQTSKMGRDINPSYFNAMLMESGIKRAEITAPAFTEIAKGSVAVVNNCNVAFGGMEDE
;
A
#
# COMPACT_ATOMS: atom_id res chain seq x y z
N MET A 1 -8.60 6.59 4.16
CA MET A 1 -7.37 7.28 3.66
C MET A 1 -6.32 6.21 3.51
N GLU A 2 -5.71 6.09 2.35
CA GLU A 2 -4.57 5.20 2.18
C GLU A 2 -3.44 5.66 3.11
N ASN A 3 -2.85 4.70 3.80
CA ASN A 3 -1.65 4.94 4.60
C ASN A 3 -0.53 5.29 3.61
N THR A 4 -0.34 6.57 3.34
CA THR A 4 0.60 7.04 2.31
C THR A 4 2.01 6.76 2.82
N GLU A 5 2.57 5.65 2.38
CA GLU A 5 3.97 5.35 2.62
C GLU A 5 4.83 6.49 2.06
N THR A 6 5.82 6.93 2.81
CA THR A 6 6.74 7.98 2.36
C THR A 6 8.11 7.38 2.06
N ARG A 7 8.83 7.94 1.09
CA ARG A 7 10.22 7.54 0.82
C ARG A 7 11.08 7.76 2.06
N LYS A 8 11.81 6.73 2.47
CA LYS A 8 12.73 6.77 3.62
C LYS A 8 14.01 7.55 3.27
N ILE A 9 13.87 8.87 3.08
CA ILE A 9 14.98 9.77 2.76
C ILE A 9 15.55 10.33 4.08
N PRO A 10 16.89 10.29 4.28
CA PRO A 10 17.51 10.95 5.43
C PRO A 10 17.19 12.46 5.44
N SER A 11 16.68 12.97 6.56
CA SER A 11 16.21 14.36 6.71
C SER A 11 17.30 15.42 6.56
N ASN A 12 18.58 15.03 6.66
CA ASN A 12 19.74 15.93 6.60
C ASN A 12 20.32 16.09 5.20
N LEU A 13 19.75 15.47 4.17
CA LEU A 13 20.23 15.60 2.80
C LEU A 13 19.71 16.89 2.18
N PRO A 14 20.58 17.78 1.68
CA PRO A 14 20.15 18.99 0.99
C PRO A 14 19.45 18.66 -0.32
N GLU A 15 18.64 19.60 -0.77
CA GLU A 15 18.11 19.55 -2.14
C GLU A 15 19.24 19.70 -3.15
N VAL A 16 19.13 19.00 -4.29
CA VAL A 16 20.14 19.02 -5.34
C VAL A 16 19.64 19.90 -6.48
N GLU A 17 20.44 20.90 -6.83
CA GLU A 17 20.27 21.72 -8.02
C GLU A 17 21.52 21.57 -8.91
N PHE A 18 21.31 21.35 -10.21
CA PHE A 18 22.37 21.20 -11.20
C PHE A 18 22.65 22.50 -11.94
N VAL A 19 21.63 23.31 -12.15
CA VAL A 19 21.68 24.61 -12.80
C VAL A 19 20.82 25.61 -12.01
N ASP A 20 21.37 26.81 -11.90
CA ASP A 20 20.72 27.93 -11.23
C ASP A 20 19.46 28.37 -12.01
N THR A 21 18.34 28.46 -11.32
CA THR A 21 17.03 28.88 -11.86
C THR A 21 16.60 30.28 -11.40
N ASP A 22 17.50 31.03 -10.74
CA ASP A 22 17.20 32.41 -10.31
C ASP A 22 16.94 33.31 -11.52
N THR A 23 15.66 33.65 -11.68
CA THR A 23 15.17 34.47 -12.80
C THR A 23 15.71 35.88 -12.70
N GLU A 24 15.78 36.47 -11.51
CA GLU A 24 16.25 37.85 -11.32
C GLU A 24 17.74 38.00 -11.64
N ALA A 25 18.54 37.06 -11.13
CA ALA A 25 19.97 37.02 -11.44
C ALA A 25 20.23 36.86 -12.95
N LEU A 26 19.48 35.99 -13.62
CA LEU A 26 19.60 35.82 -15.07
C LEU A 26 19.21 37.08 -15.86
N VAL A 27 18.07 37.72 -15.52
CA VAL A 27 17.62 38.96 -16.15
C VAL A 27 18.65 40.06 -16.00
N ASN A 28 19.18 40.25 -14.79
CA ASN A 28 20.19 41.25 -14.52
C ASN A 28 21.48 41.00 -15.32
N LYS A 29 21.90 39.73 -15.43
CA LYS A 29 23.06 39.33 -16.24
C LYS A 29 22.87 39.60 -17.74
N LEU A 30 21.68 39.30 -18.28
CA LEU A 30 21.37 39.52 -19.69
C LEU A 30 21.28 41.02 -20.02
N ILE A 31 20.67 41.85 -19.15
CA ILE A 31 20.60 43.29 -19.31
C ILE A 31 22.00 43.89 -19.28
N ALA A 32 22.79 43.58 -18.26
CA ALA A 32 24.17 44.08 -18.14
C ALA A 32 25.05 43.68 -19.34
N GLY A 33 24.95 42.45 -19.81
CA GLY A 33 25.69 41.99 -21.00
C GLY A 33 25.25 42.73 -22.29
N TYR A 34 23.94 43.02 -22.44
CA TYR A 34 23.46 43.79 -23.59
C TYR A 34 23.95 45.24 -23.53
N GLU A 35 23.88 45.89 -22.36
CA GLU A 35 24.38 47.26 -22.15
C GLU A 35 25.88 47.37 -22.40
N GLU A 36 26.66 46.40 -21.94
CA GLU A 36 28.12 46.33 -22.18
C GLU A 36 28.44 46.25 -23.66
N ILE A 37 27.76 45.36 -24.41
CA ILE A 37 28.04 45.15 -25.84
C ILE A 37 27.61 46.34 -26.70
N THR A 38 26.47 46.98 -26.36
CA THR A 38 25.86 48.03 -27.19
C THR A 38 26.21 49.45 -26.75
N GLY A 39 26.74 49.62 -25.54
CA GLY A 39 26.98 50.93 -24.92
C GLY A 39 25.69 51.71 -24.60
N ARG A 40 24.52 51.05 -24.62
CA ARG A 40 23.20 51.67 -24.44
C ARG A 40 22.57 51.21 -23.15
N THR A 41 22.17 52.14 -22.30
CA THR A 41 21.41 51.78 -21.08
C THR A 41 19.95 51.48 -21.39
N LEU A 42 19.44 50.37 -20.84
CA LEU A 42 18.04 49.92 -20.98
C LEU A 42 17.18 50.39 -19.83
N TYR A 43 16.24 51.30 -20.14
CA TYR A 43 15.25 51.77 -19.15
C TYR A 43 14.07 50.81 -19.01
N PRO A 44 13.29 50.86 -17.90
CA PRO A 44 12.20 49.92 -17.64
C PRO A 44 11.17 49.75 -18.75
N ALA A 45 10.87 50.79 -19.52
CA ALA A 45 9.90 50.78 -20.62
C ALA A 45 10.51 50.51 -22.01
N ASP A 46 11.79 50.17 -22.10
CA ASP A 46 12.46 49.88 -23.37
C ASP A 46 11.94 48.54 -23.96
N PRO A 47 11.49 48.53 -25.25
CA PRO A 47 11.03 47.27 -25.89
C PRO A 47 12.09 46.14 -25.88
N VAL A 48 13.39 46.49 -25.95
CA VAL A 48 14.47 45.53 -25.87
C VAL A 48 14.50 44.86 -24.47
N ARG A 49 14.19 45.63 -23.42
CA ARG A 49 14.11 45.07 -22.08
C ARG A 49 12.96 44.05 -21.96
N ALA A 50 11.80 44.32 -22.58
CA ALA A 50 10.69 43.38 -22.64
C ALA A 50 11.09 42.09 -23.38
N PHE A 51 11.83 42.19 -24.47
CA PHE A 51 12.37 41.03 -25.18
C PHE A 51 13.36 40.23 -24.33
N ILE A 52 14.27 40.90 -23.61
CA ILE A 52 15.20 40.21 -22.68
C ILE A 52 14.47 39.48 -21.57
N LEU A 53 13.40 40.07 -21.01
CA LEU A 53 12.55 39.41 -20.00
C LEU A 53 11.90 38.17 -20.57
N TRP A 54 11.36 38.24 -21.79
CA TRP A 54 10.81 37.03 -22.44
C TRP A 54 11.89 35.98 -22.70
N LEU A 55 13.06 36.37 -23.22
CA LEU A 55 14.18 35.44 -23.44
C LEU A 55 14.65 34.80 -22.13
N ALA A 56 14.75 35.58 -21.05
CA ALA A 56 15.09 35.06 -19.74
C ALA A 56 14.08 34.00 -19.25
N SER A 57 12.78 34.23 -19.48
CA SER A 57 11.75 33.27 -19.10
C SER A 57 11.91 31.93 -19.86
N VAL A 58 12.24 31.98 -21.14
CA VAL A 58 12.51 30.75 -21.94
C VAL A 58 13.75 30.02 -21.41
N ILE A 59 14.84 30.75 -21.14
CA ILE A 59 16.07 30.13 -20.59
C ILE A 59 15.82 29.53 -19.21
N VAL A 60 15.04 30.19 -18.36
CA VAL A 60 14.70 29.62 -17.03
C VAL A 60 13.89 28.33 -17.18
N GLN A 61 12.91 28.29 -18.09
CA GLN A 61 12.13 27.08 -18.36
C GLN A 61 13.04 25.91 -18.83
N GLU A 62 13.99 26.20 -19.74
CA GLU A 62 14.99 25.20 -20.16
C GLU A 62 15.86 24.71 -18.98
N ARG A 63 16.29 25.61 -18.10
CA ARG A 63 17.06 25.25 -16.90
C ARG A 63 16.26 24.41 -15.91
N VAL A 64 14.98 24.72 -15.72
CA VAL A 64 14.06 23.87 -14.92
C VAL A 64 13.99 22.47 -15.56
N GLY A 65 13.80 22.37 -16.87
CA GLY A 65 13.80 21.08 -17.58
C GLY A 65 15.10 20.31 -17.42
N ILE A 66 16.26 20.99 -17.46
CA ILE A 66 17.57 20.38 -17.19
C ILE A 66 17.66 19.86 -15.77
N ASN A 67 17.23 20.64 -14.76
CA ASN A 67 17.22 20.20 -13.37
C ASN A 67 16.34 18.97 -13.18
N GLU A 68 15.11 18.97 -13.70
CA GLU A 68 14.20 17.84 -13.62
C GLU A 68 14.78 16.59 -14.31
N SER A 69 15.32 16.74 -15.53
CA SER A 69 15.95 15.64 -16.24
C SER A 69 17.17 15.08 -15.50
N ALA A 70 17.99 15.95 -14.91
CA ALA A 70 19.17 15.54 -14.14
C ALA A 70 18.77 14.86 -12.82
N LYS A 71 17.73 15.35 -12.13
CA LYS A 71 17.18 14.76 -10.90
C LYS A 71 16.65 13.35 -11.13
N GLN A 72 16.11 13.04 -12.33
CA GLN A 72 15.67 11.69 -12.67
C GLN A 72 16.79 10.64 -12.66
N ASN A 73 18.05 11.04 -12.64
CA ASN A 73 19.19 10.13 -12.47
C ASN A 73 19.54 9.88 -10.99
N LEU A 74 18.83 10.48 -10.08
CA LEU A 74 19.03 10.32 -8.63
C LEU A 74 17.85 9.54 -8.04
N PRO A 75 18.06 8.37 -7.42
CA PRO A 75 16.97 7.52 -6.93
C PRO A 75 15.97 8.25 -6.00
N ARG A 76 16.44 9.28 -5.29
CA ARG A 76 15.63 10.10 -4.39
C ARG A 76 14.52 10.86 -5.11
N TYR A 77 14.74 11.25 -6.36
CA TYR A 77 13.83 12.07 -7.18
C TYR A 77 13.24 11.29 -8.36
N ALA A 78 13.85 10.19 -8.75
CA ALA A 78 13.43 9.40 -9.90
C ALA A 78 12.02 8.84 -9.73
N GLU A 79 11.27 8.82 -10.82
CA GLU A 79 9.89 8.35 -10.88
C GLU A 79 9.69 7.43 -12.10
N GLY A 80 8.70 6.53 -12.02
CA GLY A 80 8.32 5.63 -13.10
C GLY A 80 9.52 4.87 -13.68
N SER A 81 9.64 4.82 -15.01
CA SER A 81 10.67 4.05 -15.72
C SER A 81 12.12 4.49 -15.41
N ASN A 82 12.35 5.73 -14.97
CA ASN A 82 13.66 6.16 -14.54
C ASN A 82 14.06 5.48 -13.23
N LEU A 83 13.12 5.39 -12.27
CA LEU A 83 13.35 4.69 -11.03
C LEU A 83 13.51 3.18 -11.27
N ASP A 84 12.72 2.59 -12.18
CA ASP A 84 12.83 1.18 -12.57
C ASP A 84 14.23 0.86 -13.11
N SER A 85 14.75 1.70 -14.00
CA SER A 85 16.11 1.54 -14.56
C SER A 85 17.20 1.66 -13.49
N LEU A 86 17.05 2.59 -12.54
CA LEU A 86 18.00 2.74 -11.45
C LEU A 86 17.95 1.55 -10.49
N SER A 87 16.76 1.04 -10.18
CA SER A 87 16.59 -0.12 -9.30
C SER A 87 17.10 -1.41 -9.94
N GLU A 88 16.93 -1.59 -11.25
CA GLU A 88 17.50 -2.70 -12.00
C GLU A 88 19.03 -2.67 -11.97
N ILE A 89 19.63 -1.56 -12.44
CA ILE A 89 21.09 -1.46 -12.66
C ILE A 89 21.88 -1.54 -11.34
N PHE A 90 21.44 -0.82 -10.32
CA PHE A 90 22.22 -0.67 -9.08
C PHE A 90 21.83 -1.67 -7.98
N HIS A 91 20.62 -2.20 -8.01
CA HIS A 91 20.07 -3.00 -6.91
C HIS A 91 19.52 -4.36 -7.34
N ASN A 92 19.49 -4.68 -8.64
CA ASN A 92 18.85 -5.89 -9.18
C ASN A 92 17.45 -6.11 -8.60
N THR A 93 16.71 -5.00 -8.50
CA THR A 93 15.37 -4.95 -7.89
C THR A 93 14.40 -4.49 -8.97
N TYR A 94 13.36 -5.26 -9.23
CA TYR A 94 12.36 -4.99 -10.25
C TYR A 94 11.04 -4.62 -9.60
N ARG A 95 10.27 -3.73 -10.24
CA ARG A 95 8.92 -3.37 -9.79
C ARG A 95 8.04 -4.62 -9.75
N LEU A 96 7.26 -4.75 -8.68
CA LEU A 96 6.31 -5.84 -8.54
C LEU A 96 5.08 -5.55 -9.39
N GLU A 97 4.77 -6.51 -10.26
CA GLU A 97 3.60 -6.46 -11.16
C GLU A 97 2.29 -6.52 -10.38
N PRO A 98 1.20 -5.95 -10.92
CA PRO A 98 -0.11 -6.10 -10.32
C PRO A 98 -0.55 -7.57 -10.35
N THR A 99 -1.26 -8.01 -9.33
CA THR A 99 -1.81 -9.36 -9.24
C THR A 99 -3.33 -9.36 -9.39
N THR A 100 -3.90 -10.50 -9.80
CA THR A 100 -5.35 -10.68 -9.91
C THR A 100 -5.95 -11.23 -8.63
N ALA A 101 -7.21 -10.87 -8.35
CA ALA A 101 -7.97 -11.49 -7.27
C ALA A 101 -8.34 -12.95 -7.62
N SER A 102 -8.38 -13.81 -6.61
CA SER A 102 -8.78 -15.21 -6.74
C SER A 102 -9.97 -15.54 -5.84
N THR A 103 -10.69 -16.58 -6.20
CA THR A 103 -11.79 -17.16 -5.41
C THR A 103 -12.02 -18.61 -5.81
N THR A 104 -12.83 -19.32 -5.03
CA THR A 104 -13.36 -20.63 -5.40
C THR A 104 -14.79 -20.46 -5.87
N LEU A 105 -15.12 -20.96 -7.05
CA LEU A 105 -16.47 -21.01 -7.60
C LEU A 105 -17.08 -22.38 -7.38
N GLY A 106 -18.29 -22.42 -6.82
CA GLY A 106 -19.12 -23.60 -6.68
C GLY A 106 -20.19 -23.62 -7.77
N PHE A 107 -20.24 -24.69 -8.53
CA PHE A 107 -21.21 -24.93 -9.61
C PHE A 107 -22.19 -26.03 -9.21
N TYR A 108 -23.46 -25.84 -9.53
CA TYR A 108 -24.52 -26.81 -9.36
C TYR A 108 -25.07 -27.25 -10.71
N ILE A 109 -25.41 -28.54 -10.83
CA ILE A 109 -26.12 -29.11 -11.96
C ILE A 109 -27.51 -29.60 -11.52
N THR A 110 -28.45 -29.65 -12.50
CA THR A 110 -29.85 -29.98 -12.26
C THR A 110 -30.10 -31.46 -11.93
N THR A 111 -29.14 -32.35 -12.22
CA THR A 111 -29.28 -33.79 -12.02
C THR A 111 -27.93 -34.41 -11.66
N THR A 112 -27.93 -35.50 -10.90
CA THR A 112 -26.75 -36.31 -10.66
C THR A 112 -26.49 -37.29 -11.80
N LEU A 113 -25.22 -37.42 -12.17
CA LEU A 113 -24.80 -38.29 -13.27
C LEU A 113 -24.20 -39.59 -12.72
N THR A 114 -24.26 -40.67 -13.52
CA THR A 114 -23.71 -41.98 -13.12
C THR A 114 -22.21 -42.12 -13.33
N GLU A 115 -21.63 -41.21 -14.11
CA GLU A 115 -20.20 -41.12 -14.43
C GLU A 115 -19.69 -39.71 -14.15
N ASP A 116 -18.36 -39.57 -13.97
CA ASP A 116 -17.72 -38.25 -13.78
C ASP A 116 -17.99 -37.38 -15.04
N TYR A 117 -18.44 -36.13 -14.80
CA TYR A 117 -18.69 -35.16 -15.87
C TYR A 117 -17.65 -34.05 -15.75
N ILE A 118 -16.83 -33.95 -16.79
CA ILE A 118 -15.68 -33.03 -16.82
C ILE A 118 -15.95 -31.93 -17.84
N ILE A 119 -15.85 -30.68 -17.40
CA ILE A 119 -15.86 -29.49 -18.24
C ILE A 119 -14.44 -28.98 -18.34
N THR A 120 -13.92 -28.98 -19.56
CA THR A 120 -12.53 -28.59 -19.87
C THR A 120 -12.40 -27.14 -20.31
N ASP A 121 -13.51 -26.52 -20.69
CA ASP A 121 -13.55 -25.13 -21.14
C ASP A 121 -13.45 -24.19 -19.95
N GLU A 122 -12.78 -23.09 -20.15
CA GLU A 122 -12.73 -22.01 -19.16
C GLU A 122 -14.11 -21.36 -19.06
N LEU A 123 -14.62 -21.28 -17.83
CA LEU A 123 -15.92 -20.68 -17.55
C LEU A 123 -15.72 -19.28 -16.96
N GLU A 124 -16.40 -18.31 -17.55
CA GLU A 124 -16.38 -16.93 -17.09
C GLU A 124 -17.64 -16.61 -16.30
N VAL A 125 -17.46 -16.07 -15.10
CA VAL A 125 -18.54 -15.71 -14.16
C VAL A 125 -18.36 -14.27 -13.72
N THR A 126 -19.43 -13.49 -13.70
CA THR A 126 -19.40 -12.07 -13.36
C THR A 126 -20.20 -11.73 -12.09
N VAL A 127 -19.86 -10.60 -11.48
CA VAL A 127 -20.64 -10.00 -10.40
C VAL A 127 -21.72 -9.07 -10.98
N ASP A 128 -21.31 -8.14 -11.86
CA ASP A 128 -22.10 -7.00 -12.33
C ASP A 128 -22.04 -6.79 -13.87
N GLY A 129 -21.34 -7.66 -14.58
CA GLY A 129 -21.07 -7.55 -16.02
C GLY A 129 -19.78 -6.81 -16.37
N TYR A 130 -19.02 -6.30 -15.38
CA TYR A 130 -17.75 -5.61 -15.58
C TYR A 130 -16.58 -6.35 -14.93
N ILE A 131 -16.80 -6.92 -13.73
CA ILE A 131 -15.78 -7.68 -13.01
C ILE A 131 -16.04 -9.17 -13.22
N ASN A 132 -15.15 -9.79 -13.96
CA ASN A 132 -15.29 -11.17 -14.40
C ASN A 132 -14.19 -12.05 -13.77
N PHE A 133 -14.57 -13.28 -13.45
CA PHE A 133 -13.68 -14.32 -12.93
C PHE A 133 -13.70 -15.50 -13.91
N ILE A 134 -12.52 -16.01 -14.24
CA ILE A 134 -12.33 -17.15 -15.13
C ILE A 134 -11.79 -18.34 -14.35
N THR A 135 -12.32 -19.53 -14.60
CA THR A 135 -11.86 -20.76 -13.95
C THR A 135 -10.44 -21.12 -14.39
N THR A 136 -9.60 -21.55 -13.44
CA THR A 136 -8.18 -21.89 -13.70
C THR A 136 -7.90 -23.40 -13.79
N GLY A 137 -8.94 -24.21 -13.92
CA GLY A 137 -8.83 -25.66 -14.02
C GLY A 137 -10.09 -26.32 -14.50
N TYR A 138 -10.08 -27.64 -14.60
CA TYR A 138 -11.25 -28.40 -15.02
C TYR A 138 -12.31 -28.43 -13.92
N LEU A 139 -13.57 -28.19 -14.31
CA LEU A 139 -14.70 -28.39 -13.42
C LEU A 139 -15.13 -29.88 -13.50
N ILE A 140 -15.06 -30.61 -12.40
CA ILE A 140 -15.29 -32.04 -12.35
C ILE A 140 -16.41 -32.36 -11.38
N PHE A 141 -17.57 -32.76 -11.90
CA PHE A 141 -18.66 -33.32 -11.11
C PHE A 141 -18.42 -34.84 -10.98
N LYS A 142 -18.28 -35.33 -9.75
CA LYS A 142 -18.12 -36.74 -9.47
C LYS A 142 -19.41 -37.51 -9.67
N ALA A 143 -19.30 -38.77 -10.05
CA ALA A 143 -20.47 -39.65 -10.19
C ALA A 143 -21.33 -39.62 -8.92
N GLY A 144 -22.63 -39.33 -9.07
CA GLY A 144 -23.57 -39.22 -7.96
C GLY A 144 -23.60 -37.85 -7.27
N GLU A 145 -22.76 -36.88 -7.66
CA GLU A 145 -22.73 -35.53 -7.10
C GLU A 145 -23.36 -34.53 -8.09
N ASN A 146 -24.01 -33.50 -7.57
CA ASN A 146 -24.60 -32.41 -8.33
C ASN A 146 -23.91 -31.06 -8.02
N TYR A 147 -22.78 -31.07 -7.35
CA TYR A 147 -21.99 -29.93 -6.95
C TYR A 147 -20.52 -30.19 -7.23
N ALA A 148 -19.79 -29.16 -7.70
CA ALA A 148 -18.36 -29.18 -7.88
C ALA A 148 -17.76 -27.78 -7.66
N GLU A 149 -16.52 -27.75 -7.20
CA GLU A 149 -15.75 -26.51 -6.98
C GLU A 149 -14.55 -26.45 -7.91
N VAL A 150 -14.22 -25.22 -8.31
CA VAL A 150 -13.02 -24.93 -9.09
C VAL A 150 -12.47 -23.56 -8.70
N SER A 151 -11.15 -23.42 -8.73
CA SER A 151 -10.50 -22.12 -8.51
C SER A 151 -10.74 -21.20 -9.70
N ALA A 152 -10.89 -19.91 -9.42
CA ALA A 152 -11.06 -18.88 -10.44
C ALA A 152 -10.25 -17.62 -10.10
N VAL A 153 -9.82 -16.91 -11.12
CA VAL A 153 -9.07 -15.66 -11.03
C VAL A 153 -9.79 -14.54 -11.75
N CYS A 154 -9.68 -13.33 -11.24
CA CYS A 154 -10.22 -12.15 -11.89
C CYS A 154 -9.49 -11.90 -13.22
N THR A 155 -10.22 -11.53 -14.26
CA THR A 155 -9.64 -11.18 -15.56
C THR A 155 -8.92 -9.84 -15.56
N GLN A 156 -9.18 -9.02 -14.55
CA GLN A 156 -8.51 -7.72 -14.35
C GLN A 156 -7.50 -7.82 -13.22
N ALA A 157 -6.27 -7.40 -13.48
CA ALA A 157 -5.28 -7.20 -12.46
C ALA A 157 -5.62 -5.96 -11.59
N GLY A 158 -5.11 -5.92 -10.38
CA GLY A 158 -5.40 -4.87 -9.42
C GLY A 158 -6.40 -5.28 -8.34
N THR A 159 -6.87 -4.30 -7.61
CA THR A 159 -7.74 -4.50 -6.44
C THR A 159 -9.22 -4.60 -6.77
N ALA A 160 -9.62 -4.32 -8.03
CA ALA A 160 -11.03 -4.26 -8.45
C ALA A 160 -11.81 -5.58 -8.20
N GLY A 161 -11.13 -6.72 -8.33
CA GLY A 161 -11.71 -8.04 -8.08
C GLY A 161 -11.79 -8.44 -6.60
N ASN A 162 -11.25 -7.65 -5.66
CA ASN A 162 -11.22 -8.00 -4.24
C ASN A 162 -12.53 -7.66 -3.53
N GLY A 163 -12.79 -8.38 -2.43
CA GLY A 163 -13.77 -7.98 -1.43
C GLY A 163 -15.17 -8.52 -1.63
N PHE A 164 -15.48 -9.20 -2.75
CA PHE A 164 -16.78 -9.82 -2.94
C PHE A 164 -16.99 -10.98 -1.97
N LEU A 165 -18.11 -10.92 -1.27
CA LEU A 165 -18.48 -11.94 -0.29
C LEU A 165 -18.99 -13.22 -0.99
N PRO A 166 -18.97 -14.38 -0.31
CA PRO A 166 -19.57 -15.60 -0.84
C PRO A 166 -20.99 -15.37 -1.36
N GLY A 167 -21.28 -15.88 -2.56
CA GLY A 167 -22.58 -15.74 -3.25
C GLY A 167 -22.74 -14.46 -4.07
N GLN A 168 -21.75 -13.57 -4.17
CA GLN A 168 -21.86 -12.34 -4.96
C GLN A 168 -21.37 -12.48 -6.41
N VAL A 169 -20.50 -13.44 -6.69
CA VAL A 169 -20.05 -13.78 -8.05
C VAL A 169 -20.95 -14.91 -8.55
N ASP A 170 -22.07 -14.58 -9.16
CA ASP A 170 -23.19 -15.52 -9.34
C ASP A 170 -23.76 -15.62 -10.76
N LYS A 171 -23.20 -14.87 -11.73
CA LYS A 171 -23.75 -14.86 -13.10
C LYS A 171 -22.77 -15.46 -14.09
N LEU A 172 -23.14 -16.58 -14.70
CA LEU A 172 -22.36 -17.18 -15.79
C LEU A 172 -22.40 -16.27 -17.02
N VAL A 173 -21.24 -15.95 -17.58
CA VAL A 173 -21.06 -15.18 -18.82
C VAL A 173 -20.84 -16.09 -19.99
N SER A 174 -20.09 -17.19 -19.80
CA SER A 174 -19.91 -18.23 -20.82
C SER A 174 -21.22 -18.91 -21.18
N ASP A 175 -21.25 -19.57 -22.33
CA ASP A 175 -22.40 -20.40 -22.73
C ASP A 175 -22.70 -21.45 -21.66
N GLU A 176 -24.00 -21.65 -21.37
CA GLU A 176 -24.43 -22.68 -20.42
C GLU A 176 -24.04 -24.08 -20.90
N PHE A 177 -23.34 -24.81 -20.06
CA PHE A 177 -23.05 -26.22 -20.32
C PHE A 177 -24.23 -27.12 -19.94
N LEU A 178 -24.20 -28.35 -20.40
CA LEU A 178 -25.30 -29.29 -20.18
C LEU A 178 -25.58 -29.52 -18.69
N TYR A 179 -26.83 -29.41 -18.29
CA TYR A 179 -27.34 -29.52 -16.90
C TYR A 179 -26.97 -28.37 -16.00
N PHE A 180 -26.36 -27.28 -16.46
CA PHE A 180 -26.08 -26.11 -15.62
C PHE A 180 -27.33 -25.66 -14.85
N LYS A 181 -27.18 -25.33 -13.59
CA LYS A 181 -28.21 -24.78 -12.72
C LYS A 181 -27.91 -23.41 -12.19
N GLU A 182 -26.79 -23.32 -11.46
CA GLU A 182 -26.35 -22.08 -10.83
C GLU A 182 -24.85 -22.13 -10.51
N VAL A 183 -24.25 -20.96 -10.33
CA VAL A 183 -22.86 -20.78 -9.91
C VAL A 183 -22.79 -19.70 -8.84
N SER A 184 -21.89 -19.84 -7.87
CA SER A 184 -21.55 -18.75 -6.96
C SER A 184 -20.17 -18.96 -6.37
N ASN A 185 -19.53 -17.85 -5.96
CA ASN A 185 -18.28 -17.98 -5.20
C ASN A 185 -18.56 -18.49 -3.78
N THR A 186 -17.74 -19.42 -3.33
CA THR A 186 -17.83 -20.04 -1.98
C THR A 186 -16.91 -19.33 -0.99
N THR A 187 -15.86 -18.65 -1.47
CA THR A 187 -14.93 -17.88 -0.67
C THR A 187 -14.99 -16.39 -1.00
N LYS A 188 -14.61 -15.54 -0.04
CA LYS A 188 -14.42 -14.10 -0.31
C LYS A 188 -13.31 -13.93 -1.34
N THR A 189 -13.53 -13.09 -2.34
CA THR A 189 -12.50 -12.78 -3.34
C THR A 189 -11.37 -11.96 -2.71
N ALA A 190 -10.12 -12.33 -2.97
CA ALA A 190 -8.93 -11.68 -2.44
C ALA A 190 -7.71 -11.96 -3.32
N GLY A 191 -6.58 -11.33 -3.02
CA GLY A 191 -5.30 -11.64 -3.69
C GLY A 191 -4.87 -10.62 -4.73
N GLY A 192 -5.79 -9.79 -5.22
CA GLY A 192 -5.46 -8.73 -6.17
C GLY A 192 -4.65 -7.60 -5.53
N SER A 193 -3.66 -7.11 -6.24
CA SER A 193 -2.86 -5.95 -5.84
C SER A 193 -2.56 -5.06 -7.04
N GLU A 194 -2.48 -3.76 -6.78
CA GLU A 194 -1.98 -2.81 -7.77
C GLU A 194 -0.47 -3.02 -8.00
N GLU A 195 0.02 -2.46 -9.09
CA GLU A 195 1.44 -2.33 -9.34
C GLU A 195 2.15 -1.62 -8.17
N GLU A 196 3.36 -2.02 -7.87
CA GLU A 196 4.14 -1.41 -6.81
C GLU A 196 4.38 0.08 -7.07
N SER A 197 4.06 0.92 -6.08
CA SER A 197 4.26 2.36 -6.20
C SER A 197 5.76 2.74 -6.21
N ASP A 198 6.09 3.89 -6.78
CA ASP A 198 7.46 4.44 -6.77
C ASP A 198 8.03 4.53 -5.34
N THR A 199 7.20 4.87 -4.38
CA THR A 199 7.62 4.97 -2.99
C THR A 199 7.96 3.62 -2.39
N ALA A 200 7.13 2.60 -2.66
CA ALA A 200 7.36 1.23 -2.19
C ALA A 200 8.62 0.64 -2.85
N LEU A 201 8.75 0.79 -4.17
CA LEU A 201 9.93 0.36 -4.91
C LEU A 201 11.21 1.03 -4.40
N TYR A 202 11.19 2.36 -4.19
CA TYR A 202 12.34 3.09 -3.64
C TYR A 202 12.74 2.55 -2.27
N ASN A 203 11.78 2.33 -1.37
CA ASN A 203 12.04 1.81 -0.03
C ASN A 203 12.60 0.38 -0.10
N ARG A 204 12.02 -0.49 -0.93
CA ARG A 204 12.47 -1.87 -1.13
C ARG A 204 13.84 -1.94 -1.80
N MET A 205 14.10 -1.07 -2.79
CA MET A 205 15.43 -0.91 -3.40
C MET A 205 16.49 -0.57 -2.35
N ARG A 206 16.18 0.32 -1.39
CA ARG A 206 17.10 0.63 -0.30
C ARG A 206 17.30 -0.53 0.67
N GLU A 207 16.25 -1.32 0.90
CA GLU A 207 16.32 -2.54 1.71
C GLU A 207 17.10 -3.67 0.99
N SER A 208 17.27 -3.61 -0.35
CA SER A 208 17.98 -4.64 -1.13
C SER A 208 19.45 -4.82 -0.75
N GLU A 209 20.09 -3.80 -0.18
CA GLU A 209 21.45 -3.94 0.34
C GLU A 209 21.57 -5.04 1.42
N GLU A 210 20.49 -5.26 2.18
CA GLU A 210 20.39 -6.33 3.17
C GLU A 210 20.29 -7.72 2.52
N SER A 211 19.84 -7.81 1.25
CA SER A 211 19.70 -9.07 0.52
C SER A 211 21.01 -9.70 0.09
N ARG A 212 22.10 -8.92 0.06
CA ARG A 212 23.42 -9.38 -0.44
C ARG A 212 24.08 -10.40 0.46
N THR A 213 23.54 -10.68 1.62
CA THR A 213 24.09 -11.64 2.55
C THR A 213 23.15 -12.80 2.78
N THR A 214 23.66 -14.02 2.58
CA THR A 214 22.99 -15.28 2.92
C THR A 214 23.23 -15.70 4.37
N ALA A 215 23.80 -14.81 5.21
CA ALA A 215 24.05 -15.10 6.64
C ALA A 215 22.77 -14.99 7.50
N GLY A 216 21.60 -14.70 6.91
CA GLY A 216 20.31 -14.66 7.57
C GLY A 216 20.06 -13.45 8.49
N PRO A 217 20.54 -12.21 8.17
CA PRO A 217 20.17 -11.07 8.99
C PRO A 217 18.66 -10.79 8.85
N ARG A 218 18.07 -10.18 9.87
CA ARG A 218 16.64 -9.83 9.88
C ARG A 218 16.21 -9.02 8.65
N GLY A 219 17.04 -8.06 8.22
CA GLY A 219 16.79 -7.24 7.05
C GLY A 219 16.71 -8.04 5.75
N SER A 220 17.55 -9.07 5.58
CA SER A 220 17.50 -9.96 4.43
C SER A 220 16.16 -10.69 4.33
N TYR A 221 15.71 -11.33 5.42
CA TYR A 221 14.39 -11.98 5.42
C TYR A 221 13.24 -11.01 5.17
N ALA A 222 13.33 -9.79 5.73
CA ALA A 222 12.31 -8.76 5.50
C ALA A 222 12.26 -8.31 4.04
N TYR A 223 13.41 -8.06 3.42
CA TYR A 223 13.51 -7.72 2.01
C TYR A 223 12.94 -8.82 1.11
N HIS A 224 13.39 -10.05 1.31
CA HIS A 224 12.94 -11.19 0.51
C HIS A 224 11.45 -11.47 0.67
N ALA A 225 10.90 -11.37 1.88
CA ALA A 225 9.46 -11.51 2.10
C ALA A 225 8.65 -10.44 1.34
N LYS A 226 9.06 -9.17 1.41
CA LYS A 226 8.41 -8.06 0.66
C LYS A 226 8.55 -8.21 -0.85
N SER A 227 9.58 -8.87 -1.34
CA SER A 227 9.79 -9.10 -2.78
C SER A 227 8.83 -10.14 -3.38
N VAL A 228 8.06 -10.87 -2.55
CA VAL A 228 7.05 -11.83 -3.04
C VAL A 228 5.74 -11.16 -3.46
N SER A 229 5.36 -10.06 -2.79
CA SER A 229 4.10 -9.37 -3.10
C SER A 229 4.11 -7.92 -2.64
N SER A 230 3.62 -7.02 -3.51
CA SER A 230 3.41 -5.59 -3.20
C SER A 230 2.36 -5.36 -2.09
N ARG A 231 1.55 -6.38 -1.75
CA ARG A 231 0.59 -6.34 -0.65
C ARG A 231 1.26 -6.34 0.74
N ILE A 232 2.50 -6.80 0.87
CA ILE A 232 3.19 -6.94 2.15
C ILE A 232 3.75 -5.57 2.56
N SER A 233 3.20 -5.00 3.64
CA SER A 233 3.62 -3.70 4.18
C SER A 233 4.71 -3.82 5.24
N ASP A 234 4.57 -4.79 6.15
CA ASP A 234 5.47 -4.95 7.28
C ASP A 234 5.88 -6.41 7.50
N VAL A 235 7.12 -6.61 7.91
CA VAL A 235 7.70 -7.93 8.15
C VAL A 235 8.49 -7.90 9.45
N SER A 236 8.20 -8.84 10.34
CA SER A 236 8.99 -9.09 11.54
C SER A 236 9.74 -10.41 11.40
N ALA A 237 11.06 -10.36 11.55
CA ALA A 237 11.92 -11.53 11.54
C ALA A 237 12.59 -11.70 12.90
N GLU A 238 12.27 -12.76 13.62
CA GLU A 238 12.81 -13.05 14.94
C GLU A 238 13.37 -14.49 14.98
N SER A 239 14.31 -14.73 15.91
CA SER A 239 14.85 -16.07 16.14
C SER A 239 14.51 -16.49 17.57
N PRO A 240 13.37 -17.12 17.80
CA PRO A 240 12.93 -17.52 19.14
C PRO A 240 13.81 -18.63 19.72
N THR A 241 14.40 -19.44 18.87
CA THR A 241 15.36 -20.49 19.24
C THR A 241 16.47 -20.54 18.20
N PRO A 242 17.71 -20.94 18.57
CA PRO A 242 18.80 -21.10 17.61
C PRO A 242 18.42 -21.98 16.41
N GLY A 243 18.72 -21.53 15.21
CA GLY A 243 18.40 -22.24 13.97
C GLY A 243 16.93 -22.12 13.52
N VAL A 244 16.12 -21.30 14.16
CA VAL A 244 14.74 -21.01 13.72
C VAL A 244 14.60 -19.53 13.38
N ALA A 245 14.14 -19.24 12.16
CA ALA A 245 13.74 -17.92 11.71
C ALA A 245 12.21 -17.88 11.66
N ASP A 246 11.58 -17.15 12.60
CA ASP A 246 10.13 -16.91 12.66
C ASP A 246 9.82 -15.59 11.96
N ILE A 247 9.17 -15.68 10.81
CA ILE A 247 8.85 -14.54 9.95
C ILE A 247 7.35 -14.27 10.04
N ARG A 248 7.00 -13.06 10.44
CA ARG A 248 5.61 -12.60 10.46
C ARG A 248 5.41 -11.55 9.39
N ILE A 249 4.39 -11.72 8.57
CA ILE A 249 4.07 -10.81 7.47
C ILE A 249 2.70 -10.17 7.68
N MET A 250 2.59 -8.88 7.39
CA MET A 250 1.36 -8.11 7.50
C MET A 250 1.12 -7.33 6.22
N LEU A 251 -0.13 -7.15 5.85
CA LEU A 251 -0.53 -6.42 4.65
C LEU A 251 -0.79 -4.93 4.97
N TYR A 252 -0.93 -4.11 3.92
CA TYR A 252 -1.33 -2.71 4.08
C TYR A 252 -2.67 -2.60 4.83
N ASN A 253 -2.88 -1.46 5.47
CA ASN A 253 -4.08 -1.14 6.26
C ASN A 253 -4.36 -2.09 7.45
N GLY A 254 -3.36 -2.87 7.88
CA GLY A 254 -3.50 -3.80 9.00
C GLY A 254 -4.22 -5.11 8.65
N GLU A 255 -4.39 -5.39 7.37
CA GLU A 255 -4.97 -6.66 6.92
C GLU A 255 -4.03 -7.83 7.21
N LEU A 256 -4.62 -8.97 7.54
CA LEU A 256 -3.87 -10.21 7.75
C LEU A 256 -3.69 -10.97 6.43
N PRO A 257 -2.52 -11.60 6.21
CA PRO A 257 -2.29 -12.39 5.01
C PRO A 257 -3.17 -13.64 4.98
N ASP A 258 -3.63 -13.98 3.79
CA ASP A 258 -4.29 -15.25 3.53
C ASP A 258 -3.28 -16.40 3.52
N LYS A 259 -3.80 -17.63 3.56
CA LYS A 259 -2.95 -18.84 3.60
C LYS A 259 -2.10 -18.98 2.33
N GLU A 260 -2.63 -18.64 1.17
CA GLU A 260 -1.94 -18.77 -0.10
C GLU A 260 -0.69 -17.88 -0.14
N LEU A 261 -0.81 -16.63 0.30
CA LEU A 261 0.33 -15.71 0.37
C LEU A 261 1.36 -16.19 1.41
N ILE A 262 0.92 -16.68 2.57
CA ILE A 262 1.82 -17.25 3.58
C ILE A 262 2.61 -18.41 2.98
N ASP A 263 1.95 -19.34 2.31
CA ASP A 263 2.58 -20.52 1.71
C ASP A 263 3.58 -20.11 0.61
N ARG A 264 3.26 -19.14 -0.24
CA ARG A 264 4.18 -18.58 -1.26
C ARG A 264 5.42 -17.95 -0.65
N VAL A 265 5.25 -17.13 0.40
CA VAL A 265 6.39 -16.51 1.10
C VAL A 265 7.23 -17.58 1.81
N GLN A 266 6.59 -18.59 2.40
CA GLN A 266 7.28 -19.72 3.03
C GLN A 266 8.14 -20.50 2.03
N GLU A 267 7.60 -20.81 0.85
CA GLU A 267 8.31 -21.50 -0.23
C GLU A 267 9.51 -20.67 -0.70
N TYR A 268 9.28 -19.40 -1.01
CA TYR A 268 10.33 -18.50 -1.48
C TYR A 268 11.47 -18.32 -0.47
N LEU A 269 11.16 -18.09 0.81
CA LEU A 269 12.16 -17.90 1.85
C LEU A 269 12.88 -19.21 2.25
N SER A 270 12.33 -20.38 1.87
CA SER A 270 12.93 -21.68 2.12
C SER A 270 13.93 -22.11 1.05
N ALA A 271 14.06 -21.36 -0.05
CA ALA A 271 14.99 -21.64 -1.13
C ALA A 271 16.46 -21.61 -0.63
N ASP A 272 17.29 -22.50 -1.16
CA ASP A 272 18.67 -22.71 -0.68
C ASP A 272 19.62 -21.53 -1.00
N ASP A 273 19.26 -20.68 -1.95
CA ASP A 273 19.98 -19.48 -2.32
C ASP A 273 19.58 -18.24 -1.48
N ILE A 274 18.52 -18.34 -0.69
CA ILE A 274 18.00 -17.25 0.15
C ILE A 274 18.31 -17.48 1.63
N ARG A 275 18.06 -18.67 2.16
CA ARG A 275 18.26 -18.97 3.57
C ARG A 275 19.66 -19.54 3.87
N PRO A 276 20.21 -19.30 5.07
CA PRO A 276 21.32 -20.10 5.59
C PRO A 276 20.93 -21.58 5.68
N MET A 277 21.87 -22.47 5.42
CA MET A 277 21.65 -23.93 5.49
C MET A 277 21.19 -24.40 6.89
N THR A 278 21.51 -23.63 7.94
CA THR A 278 21.19 -23.94 9.34
C THR A 278 19.81 -23.48 9.77
N ASP A 279 19.15 -22.63 8.98
CA ASP A 279 17.92 -21.96 9.39
C ASP A 279 16.69 -22.75 8.96
N LYS A 280 15.82 -23.04 9.92
CA LYS A 280 14.46 -23.48 9.68
C LYS A 280 13.56 -22.24 9.63
N VAL A 281 13.15 -21.88 8.44
CA VAL A 281 12.25 -20.73 8.21
C VAL A 281 10.81 -21.15 8.48
N THR A 282 10.07 -20.30 9.21
CA THR A 282 8.63 -20.45 9.43
C THR A 282 7.95 -19.11 9.15
N VAL A 283 6.92 -19.11 8.31
CA VAL A 283 6.15 -17.90 7.95
C VAL A 283 4.74 -18.04 8.48
N ALA A 284 4.22 -16.97 9.08
CA ALA A 284 2.85 -16.93 9.55
C ALA A 284 2.30 -15.49 9.60
N ALA A 285 0.98 -15.37 9.81
CA ALA A 285 0.35 -14.11 10.17
C ALA A 285 0.84 -13.61 11.54
N PRO A 286 0.80 -12.30 11.82
CA PRO A 286 1.10 -11.78 13.15
C PRO A 286 0.10 -12.29 14.18
N THR A 287 0.54 -12.41 15.42
CA THR A 287 -0.38 -12.68 16.53
C THR A 287 -1.20 -11.41 16.80
N THR A 288 -2.52 -11.55 16.93
CA THR A 288 -3.40 -10.41 17.18
C THR A 288 -3.56 -10.14 18.68
N VAL A 289 -3.41 -8.87 19.07
CA VAL A 289 -3.70 -8.38 20.41
C VAL A 289 -4.89 -7.44 20.31
N GLN A 290 -6.03 -7.86 20.86
CA GLN A 290 -7.25 -7.08 20.81
C GLN A 290 -7.22 -5.92 21.81
N PHE A 291 -7.75 -4.76 21.39
CA PHE A 291 -7.96 -3.62 22.27
C PHE A 291 -9.27 -2.91 21.94
N ASP A 292 -9.83 -2.23 22.93
CA ASP A 292 -11.03 -1.43 22.77
C ASP A 292 -10.68 0.06 22.68
N VAL A 293 -11.48 0.82 21.95
CA VAL A 293 -11.48 2.28 21.96
C VAL A 293 -12.77 2.75 22.63
N ASN A 294 -12.66 3.44 23.74
CA ASN A 294 -13.82 3.98 24.47
C ASN A 294 -13.49 5.37 25.01
N ILE A 295 -14.08 6.37 24.39
CA ILE A 295 -13.84 7.78 24.70
C ILE A 295 -15.15 8.54 24.88
N LYS A 296 -15.08 9.56 25.74
CA LYS A 296 -16.09 10.59 25.85
C LYS A 296 -15.41 11.95 25.74
N TYR A 297 -15.84 12.77 24.80
CA TYR A 297 -15.21 14.08 24.56
C TYR A 297 -16.17 15.23 24.78
N TYR A 298 -15.62 16.41 25.06
CA TYR A 298 -16.34 17.63 25.35
C TYR A 298 -15.83 18.76 24.47
N ILE A 299 -16.73 19.64 24.06
CA ILE A 299 -16.44 20.81 23.23
C ILE A 299 -16.64 22.06 24.08
N ALA A 300 -15.77 23.05 23.92
CA ALA A 300 -15.92 24.33 24.61
C ALA A 300 -17.15 25.09 24.09
N THR A 301 -17.89 25.76 24.99
CA THR A 301 -19.16 26.44 24.66
C THR A 301 -18.95 27.57 23.65
N ASP A 302 -17.80 28.22 23.64
CA ASP A 302 -17.43 29.25 22.66
C ASP A 302 -17.34 28.72 21.21
N LYS A 303 -17.11 27.39 21.04
CA LYS A 303 -17.06 26.69 19.75
C LYS A 303 -18.41 26.08 19.31
N ALA A 304 -19.52 26.50 19.91
CA ALA A 304 -20.84 25.95 19.61
C ALA A 304 -21.20 25.99 18.12
N ALA A 305 -20.81 27.05 17.39
CA ALA A 305 -21.05 27.20 15.96
C ALA A 305 -20.34 26.12 15.11
N SER A 306 -19.16 25.63 15.55
CA SER A 306 -18.34 24.64 14.83
C SER A 306 -18.51 23.21 15.36
N THR A 307 -19.53 22.96 16.16
CA THR A 307 -19.74 21.63 16.79
C THR A 307 -19.81 20.49 15.79
N LYS A 308 -20.45 20.66 14.65
CA LYS A 308 -20.57 19.63 13.62
C LYS A 308 -19.21 19.29 13.00
N GLU A 309 -18.42 20.30 12.70
CA GLU A 309 -17.08 20.16 12.11
C GLU A 309 -16.12 19.46 13.11
N ILE A 310 -16.17 19.88 14.38
CA ILE A 310 -15.36 19.24 15.43
C ILE A 310 -15.74 17.78 15.63
N LYS A 311 -17.04 17.42 15.61
CA LYS A 311 -17.48 16.01 15.69
C LYS A 311 -16.93 15.17 14.56
N GLN A 312 -16.99 15.67 13.33
CA GLN A 312 -16.40 14.99 12.16
C GLN A 312 -14.89 14.88 12.27
N ALA A 313 -14.21 15.91 12.77
CA ALA A 313 -12.78 15.87 13.02
C ALA A 313 -12.39 14.84 14.10
N VAL A 314 -13.20 14.67 15.13
CA VAL A 314 -12.99 13.62 16.15
C VAL A 314 -13.17 12.22 15.55
N GLU A 315 -14.23 11.99 14.77
CA GLU A 315 -14.43 10.71 14.07
C GLU A 315 -13.21 10.36 13.20
N LEU A 316 -12.75 11.33 12.40
CA LEU A 316 -11.55 11.17 11.57
C LEU A 316 -10.28 10.93 12.40
N ALA A 317 -10.12 11.61 13.54
CA ALA A 317 -8.97 11.41 14.41
C ALA A 317 -8.95 9.99 15.02
N VAL A 318 -10.12 9.46 15.37
CA VAL A 318 -10.26 8.08 15.86
C VAL A 318 -9.92 7.07 14.76
N GLU A 319 -10.46 7.24 13.56
CA GLU A 319 -10.16 6.38 12.41
C GLU A 319 -8.66 6.40 12.08
N ASN A 320 -8.05 7.58 12.05
CA ASN A 320 -6.62 7.75 11.80
C ASN A 320 -5.76 7.08 12.88
N TYR A 321 -6.17 7.19 14.16
CA TYR A 321 -5.48 6.50 15.24
C TYR A 321 -5.56 4.98 15.09
N ILE A 322 -6.74 4.45 14.81
CA ILE A 322 -6.96 3.02 14.60
C ILE A 322 -6.08 2.53 13.45
N LEU A 323 -6.14 3.19 12.29
CA LEU A 323 -5.31 2.85 11.14
C LEU A 323 -3.82 2.91 11.47
N TRP A 324 -3.37 3.97 12.14
CA TRP A 324 -1.98 4.10 12.56
C TRP A 324 -1.58 2.96 13.50
N GLN A 325 -2.41 2.63 14.51
CA GLN A 325 -2.11 1.60 15.50
C GLN A 325 -2.05 0.20 14.88
N THR A 326 -2.98 -0.10 13.97
CA THR A 326 -3.10 -1.43 13.34
C THR A 326 -2.17 -1.64 12.15
N SER A 327 -1.55 -0.59 11.61
CA SER A 327 -0.74 -0.65 10.37
C SER A 327 0.69 -1.13 10.56
N LYS A 328 1.14 -1.43 11.80
CA LYS A 328 2.52 -1.84 12.06
C LYS A 328 2.61 -2.84 13.21
N MET A 329 3.37 -3.91 13.00
CA MET A 329 3.70 -4.87 14.06
C MET A 329 4.60 -4.27 15.15
N GLY A 330 4.47 -4.75 16.38
CA GLY A 330 5.29 -4.33 17.51
C GLY A 330 5.08 -2.88 17.94
N ARG A 331 3.98 -2.25 17.53
CA ARG A 331 3.65 -0.90 17.96
C ARG A 331 2.82 -0.94 19.24
N ASP A 332 3.38 -0.43 20.31
CA ASP A 332 2.69 -0.35 21.61
C ASP A 332 1.42 0.49 21.52
N ILE A 333 0.38 0.06 22.18
CA ILE A 333 -0.86 0.82 22.32
C ILE A 333 -0.61 2.00 23.24
N ASN A 334 -0.61 3.21 22.68
CA ASN A 334 -0.26 4.42 23.41
C ASN A 334 -1.45 5.40 23.54
N PRO A 335 -2.14 5.44 24.70
CA PRO A 335 -3.24 6.36 24.91
C PRO A 335 -2.83 7.83 24.89
N SER A 336 -1.57 8.16 25.22
CA SER A 336 -1.11 9.55 25.17
C SER A 336 -1.02 10.07 23.73
N TYR A 337 -0.59 9.23 22.79
CA TYR A 337 -0.59 9.59 21.36
C TYR A 337 -2.02 9.75 20.83
N PHE A 338 -2.93 8.86 21.24
CA PHE A 338 -4.34 9.00 20.91
C PHE A 338 -4.95 10.30 21.42
N ASN A 339 -4.65 10.68 22.69
CA ASN A 339 -5.11 11.94 23.24
C ASN A 339 -4.58 13.16 22.47
N ALA A 340 -3.33 13.12 22.03
CA ALA A 340 -2.76 14.20 21.23
C ALA A 340 -3.55 14.39 19.90
N MET A 341 -3.84 13.31 19.17
CA MET A 341 -4.64 13.36 17.94
C MET A 341 -6.06 13.88 18.19
N LEU A 342 -6.69 13.48 19.29
CA LEU A 342 -8.01 13.98 19.68
C LEU A 342 -7.99 15.48 19.99
N MET A 343 -6.97 15.97 20.69
CA MET A 343 -6.85 17.40 21.00
C MET A 343 -6.67 18.27 19.74
N GLU A 344 -5.98 17.76 18.72
CA GLU A 344 -5.82 18.44 17.44
C GLU A 344 -7.16 18.60 16.68
N SER A 345 -8.18 17.80 16.95
CA SER A 345 -9.53 17.94 16.39
C SER A 345 -10.31 19.16 16.92
N GLY A 346 -9.75 19.89 17.89
CA GLY A 346 -10.35 21.13 18.43
C GLY A 346 -11.30 20.93 19.60
N ILE A 347 -11.35 19.72 20.18
CA ILE A 347 -12.09 19.46 21.44
C ILE A 347 -11.48 20.20 22.63
N LYS A 348 -12.25 20.38 23.70
CA LYS A 348 -11.76 20.92 24.96
C LYS A 348 -10.96 19.88 25.74
N ARG A 349 -11.53 18.70 25.91
CA ARG A 349 -10.92 17.55 26.60
C ARG A 349 -11.56 16.22 26.17
N ALA A 350 -10.84 15.13 26.42
CA ALA A 350 -11.34 13.78 26.28
C ALA A 350 -11.16 12.99 27.58
N GLU A 351 -12.14 12.14 27.87
CA GLU A 351 -12.06 11.08 28.89
C GLU A 351 -11.83 9.76 28.16
N ILE A 352 -10.58 9.26 28.17
CA ILE A 352 -10.19 8.02 27.53
C ILE A 352 -10.24 6.91 28.59
N THR A 353 -11.25 6.03 28.51
CA THR A 353 -11.34 4.86 29.40
C THR A 353 -10.70 3.62 28.80
N ALA A 354 -10.55 3.59 27.49
CA ALA A 354 -9.78 2.65 26.70
C ALA A 354 -9.27 3.35 25.42
N PRO A 355 -8.08 3.01 24.90
CA PRO A 355 -7.18 1.95 25.38
C PRO A 355 -6.33 2.35 26.60
N ALA A 356 -5.83 1.34 27.32
CA ALA A 356 -4.72 1.48 28.25
C ALA A 356 -3.39 1.24 27.55
N PHE A 357 -2.29 1.74 28.11
CA PHE A 357 -0.97 1.44 27.58
C PHE A 357 -0.72 -0.07 27.63
N THR A 358 -0.32 -0.64 26.50
CA THR A 358 -0.05 -2.07 26.38
C THR A 358 1.15 -2.29 25.44
N GLU A 359 2.17 -2.97 25.94
CA GLU A 359 3.31 -3.37 25.13
C GLU A 359 2.93 -4.46 24.13
N ILE A 360 3.35 -4.30 22.88
CA ILE A 360 3.06 -5.24 21.77
C ILE A 360 4.37 -5.91 21.34
N ALA A 361 4.40 -7.24 21.39
CA ALA A 361 5.56 -8.00 20.92
C ALA A 361 5.79 -7.77 19.41
N LYS A 362 7.06 -7.84 18.96
CA LYS A 362 7.47 -7.51 17.58
C LYS A 362 6.72 -8.29 16.48
N GLY A 363 6.40 -9.56 16.73
CA GLY A 363 5.62 -10.40 15.80
C GLY A 363 4.11 -10.32 16.01
N SER A 364 3.62 -9.32 16.74
CA SER A 364 2.20 -9.14 17.05
C SER A 364 1.68 -7.81 16.52
N VAL A 365 0.38 -7.71 16.28
CA VAL A 365 -0.31 -6.50 15.84
C VAL A 365 -1.52 -6.24 16.72
N ALA A 366 -1.77 -4.97 17.05
CA ALA A 366 -2.97 -4.56 17.76
C ALA A 366 -4.16 -4.52 16.79
N VAL A 367 -5.32 -5.06 17.22
CA VAL A 367 -6.57 -5.09 16.44
C VAL A 367 -7.71 -4.55 17.29
N VAL A 368 -8.49 -3.62 16.74
CA VAL A 368 -9.65 -3.06 17.46
C VAL A 368 -10.76 -4.11 17.57
N ASN A 369 -11.23 -4.32 18.78
CA ASN A 369 -12.39 -5.17 19.06
C ASN A 369 -13.69 -4.36 19.10
N ASN A 370 -13.74 -3.28 19.92
CA ASN A 370 -14.88 -2.38 20.00
C ASN A 370 -14.43 -0.92 19.90
N CYS A 371 -15.24 -0.09 19.24
CA CYS A 371 -15.01 1.35 19.17
C CYS A 371 -16.29 2.09 19.61
N ASN A 372 -16.20 2.83 20.71
CA ASN A 372 -17.27 3.65 21.25
C ASN A 372 -16.80 5.10 21.42
N VAL A 373 -17.40 6.01 20.66
CA VAL A 373 -17.07 7.44 20.65
C VAL A 373 -18.33 8.22 21.09
N ALA A 374 -18.31 8.79 22.28
CA ALA A 374 -19.46 9.48 22.85
C ALA A 374 -19.20 11.00 22.97
N PHE A 375 -20.15 11.80 22.48
CA PHE A 375 -20.16 13.24 22.76
C PHE A 375 -20.71 13.50 24.16
N GLY A 376 -19.90 14.08 25.04
CA GLY A 376 -20.23 14.35 26.46
C GLY A 376 -21.01 15.63 26.70
N GLY A 377 -21.09 16.50 25.68
CA GLY A 377 -21.71 17.81 25.82
C GLY A 377 -20.74 18.97 25.64
N MET A 378 -21.24 20.16 25.89
CA MET A 378 -20.45 21.40 25.92
C MET A 378 -20.08 21.75 27.36
N GLU A 379 -18.91 22.34 27.54
CA GLU A 379 -18.43 22.80 28.81
C GLU A 379 -17.89 24.22 28.71
N ASP A 380 -18.19 25.04 29.69
CA ASP A 380 -17.56 26.35 29.86
C ASP A 380 -16.08 26.21 30.27
N GLU A 381 -15.26 27.24 30.07
CA GLU A 381 -13.85 27.21 30.50
C GLU A 381 -13.69 27.06 32.00
#